data_e117439dc0f537f913a1897d1213030b
#
_entry.id   e117439dc0f537f913a1897d1213030b
#
_cell.length_a   1.000
_cell.length_b   1.000
_cell.length_c   1.000
_cell.angle_alpha   90.00
_cell.angle_beta   90.00
_cell.angle_gamma   90.00
#
_symmetry.space_group_name_H-M   'P 1'
#
loop_
_entity.id
_entity.type
_entity.pdbx_description
1 polymer ?
#
loop_
_entity_poly.entity_id
_entity_poly.type
_entity_poly.pdbx_seq_one_letter_code
_entity_poly.pdbx_strand_id
1 'polypeptide(L)'
;MDAGSFLRPESDSRRLVTALAAVVVVALLWALLPRWAAAGLSVALATGWWLYVQDQVGDGRVLGAVGPIGAVAVMGTTVGLARLVGALQHRRRVSRLFSRYVPGSVATQLMEGGRAEELAAGREHDITALFIDLRGFTPLSRQLEPPQIRRLLDHFYEYVCARVLDHDGTIMQFVGDEVFAVFGAPLDRPDHAAAAIAVALRLQNEVDQLDATLADDDLPPVRFGVGVNSGQAVAAHVGTAARSQYSVLGDTVNTAARLVSIAAADQVIASAATVDSTENPDLRPVGQVDLKGIDVPVTIYQYGPGEPRGTITTAATLSP
;
A
#
# COMPACT_ATOMS: atom_id res chain seq x y z
N MET A 1 -28.51 -31.37 -70.80
CA MET A 1 -28.32 -31.61 -69.38
C MET A 1 -27.60 -30.39 -68.85
N ASP A 2 -28.38 -29.47 -68.25
CA ASP A 2 -27.92 -28.18 -67.75
C ASP A 2 -27.18 -28.36 -66.40
N ALA A 3 -25.87 -28.20 -66.41
CA ALA A 3 -25.02 -28.32 -65.22
C ALA A 3 -24.99 -27.03 -64.35
N GLY A 4 -25.94 -26.10 -64.55
CA GLY A 4 -25.88 -24.74 -64.02
C GLY A 4 -26.68 -24.41 -62.79
N SER A 5 -27.32 -25.38 -62.09
CA SER A 5 -28.32 -25.03 -61.05
C SER A 5 -28.04 -25.54 -59.64
N PHE A 6 -26.81 -25.95 -59.31
CA PHE A 6 -26.56 -26.69 -58.09
C PHE A 6 -26.26 -25.85 -56.81
N LEU A 7 -25.95 -24.57 -56.93
CA LEU A 7 -25.65 -23.80 -55.73
C LEU A 7 -26.35 -22.42 -55.73
N ARG A 8 -27.32 -22.22 -54.86
CA ARG A 8 -27.98 -20.91 -54.65
C ARG A 8 -27.24 -20.16 -53.55
N PRO A 9 -26.56 -19.04 -53.89
CA PRO A 9 -25.89 -18.23 -52.86
C PRO A 9 -26.94 -17.54 -51.99
N GLU A 10 -26.67 -17.51 -50.68
CA GLU A 10 -27.49 -16.74 -49.70
C GLU A 10 -27.37 -15.21 -49.97
N SER A 11 -28.48 -14.49 -49.78
CA SER A 11 -28.46 -13.03 -50.01
C SER A 11 -27.56 -12.32 -48.99
N ASP A 12 -26.83 -11.32 -49.43
CA ASP A 12 -25.88 -10.56 -48.57
C ASP A 12 -26.54 -9.97 -47.31
N SER A 13 -27.81 -9.57 -47.40
CA SER A 13 -28.60 -9.11 -46.25
C SER A 13 -28.82 -10.18 -45.20
N ARG A 14 -29.06 -11.45 -45.57
CA ARG A 14 -29.17 -12.53 -44.59
C ARG A 14 -27.87 -12.86 -43.89
N ARG A 15 -26.75 -12.85 -44.66
CA ARG A 15 -25.40 -13.02 -44.05
C ARG A 15 -25.07 -11.97 -43.04
N LEU A 16 -25.42 -10.71 -43.29
CA LEU A 16 -25.18 -9.59 -42.38
C LEU A 16 -26.02 -9.73 -41.12
N VAL A 17 -27.31 -10.08 -41.21
CA VAL A 17 -28.22 -10.26 -40.09
C VAL A 17 -27.76 -11.42 -39.19
N THR A 18 -27.34 -12.55 -39.75
CA THR A 18 -26.88 -13.71 -38.99
C THR A 18 -25.56 -13.40 -38.26
N ALA A 19 -24.62 -12.68 -38.92
CA ALA A 19 -23.38 -12.24 -38.30
C ALA A 19 -23.64 -11.27 -37.11
N LEU A 20 -24.52 -10.29 -37.29
CA LEU A 20 -24.89 -9.33 -36.22
C LEU A 20 -25.58 -10.04 -35.04
N ALA A 21 -26.49 -10.96 -35.33
CA ALA A 21 -27.17 -11.74 -34.28
C ALA A 21 -26.16 -12.57 -33.47
N ALA A 22 -25.20 -13.21 -34.11
CA ALA A 22 -24.13 -13.97 -33.45
C ALA A 22 -23.28 -13.08 -32.54
N VAL A 23 -22.89 -11.88 -33.00
CA VAL A 23 -22.14 -10.90 -32.21
C VAL A 23 -22.90 -10.49 -30.95
N VAL A 24 -24.20 -10.14 -31.07
CA VAL A 24 -25.04 -9.74 -29.95
C VAL A 24 -25.17 -10.88 -28.92
N VAL A 25 -25.41 -12.12 -29.39
CA VAL A 25 -25.53 -13.27 -28.49
C VAL A 25 -24.23 -13.52 -27.72
N VAL A 26 -23.09 -13.48 -28.40
CA VAL A 26 -21.79 -13.67 -27.73
C VAL A 26 -21.50 -12.54 -26.75
N ALA A 27 -21.82 -11.29 -27.09
CA ALA A 27 -21.64 -10.16 -26.20
C ALA A 27 -22.50 -10.32 -24.91
N LEU A 28 -23.75 -10.76 -25.04
CA LEU A 28 -24.63 -11.03 -23.90
C LEU A 28 -24.12 -12.18 -23.03
N LEU A 29 -23.63 -13.26 -23.62
CA LEU A 29 -23.03 -14.39 -22.90
C LEU A 29 -21.83 -13.93 -22.06
N TRP A 30 -20.96 -13.13 -22.62
CA TRP A 30 -19.78 -12.60 -21.90
C TRP A 30 -20.15 -11.53 -20.87
N ALA A 31 -21.28 -10.86 -21.01
CA ALA A 31 -21.77 -9.90 -20.02
C ALA A 31 -22.42 -10.56 -18.80
N LEU A 32 -23.15 -11.66 -19.00
CA LEU A 32 -24.04 -12.27 -18.00
C LEU A 32 -23.45 -13.51 -17.31
N LEU A 33 -22.50 -14.21 -17.94
CA LEU A 33 -22.00 -15.50 -17.46
C LEU A 33 -20.57 -15.41 -16.91
N PRO A 34 -20.18 -16.34 -16.00
CA PRO A 34 -18.79 -16.50 -15.58
C PRO A 34 -17.92 -16.91 -16.79
N ARG A 35 -16.62 -16.52 -16.75
CA ARG A 35 -15.69 -16.61 -17.91
C ARG A 35 -15.61 -17.98 -18.54
N TRP A 36 -15.55 -19.04 -17.72
CA TRP A 36 -15.48 -20.42 -18.20
C TRP A 36 -16.75 -20.86 -18.93
N ALA A 37 -17.92 -20.44 -18.43
CA ALA A 37 -19.22 -20.74 -19.06
C ALA A 37 -19.41 -19.95 -20.36
N ALA A 38 -19.07 -18.66 -20.39
CA ALA A 38 -19.13 -17.83 -21.60
C ALA A 38 -18.22 -18.37 -22.70
N ALA A 39 -16.99 -18.79 -22.37
CA ALA A 39 -16.04 -19.38 -23.32
C ALA A 39 -16.56 -20.71 -23.86
N GLY A 40 -17.01 -21.63 -22.99
CA GLY A 40 -17.56 -22.92 -23.40
C GLY A 40 -18.79 -22.79 -24.30
N LEU A 41 -19.71 -21.89 -23.98
CA LEU A 41 -20.91 -21.64 -24.78
C LEU A 41 -20.60 -21.00 -26.13
N SER A 42 -19.60 -20.11 -26.19
CA SER A 42 -19.12 -19.51 -27.44
C SER A 42 -18.54 -20.56 -28.40
N VAL A 43 -17.75 -21.51 -27.88
CA VAL A 43 -17.21 -22.64 -28.65
C VAL A 43 -18.35 -23.54 -29.11
N ALA A 44 -19.31 -23.87 -28.25
CA ALA A 44 -20.46 -24.71 -28.60
C ALA A 44 -21.31 -24.08 -29.72
N LEU A 45 -21.56 -22.75 -29.65
CA LEU A 45 -22.26 -22.02 -30.72
C LEU A 45 -21.51 -22.03 -32.04
N ALA A 46 -20.19 -21.82 -32.02
CA ALA A 46 -19.37 -21.86 -33.20
C ALA A 46 -19.35 -23.26 -33.84
N THR A 47 -19.26 -24.32 -33.03
CA THR A 47 -19.30 -25.71 -33.47
C THR A 47 -20.65 -26.08 -34.05
N GLY A 48 -21.73 -25.71 -33.35
CA GLY A 48 -23.12 -25.95 -33.81
C GLY A 48 -23.41 -25.25 -35.13
N TRP A 49 -22.92 -24.01 -35.32
CA TRP A 49 -23.03 -23.28 -36.57
C TRP A 49 -22.25 -23.99 -37.69
N TRP A 50 -21.04 -24.45 -37.41
CA TRP A 50 -20.22 -25.19 -38.39
C TRP A 50 -20.91 -26.47 -38.86
N LEU A 51 -21.45 -27.26 -37.94
CA LEU A 51 -22.20 -28.49 -38.27
C LEU A 51 -23.45 -28.20 -39.11
N TYR A 52 -24.20 -27.13 -38.74
CA TYR A 52 -25.37 -26.70 -39.52
C TYR A 52 -25.02 -26.29 -40.95
N VAL A 53 -23.91 -25.59 -41.14
CA VAL A 53 -23.43 -25.20 -42.46
C VAL A 53 -23.04 -26.46 -43.32
N GLN A 54 -22.40 -27.45 -42.69
CA GLN A 54 -22.05 -28.71 -43.38
C GLN A 54 -23.28 -29.46 -43.86
N ASP A 55 -24.35 -29.52 -43.03
CA ASP A 55 -25.60 -30.16 -43.40
C ASP A 55 -26.28 -29.44 -44.57
N GLN A 56 -26.32 -28.11 -44.58
CA GLN A 56 -26.92 -27.34 -45.68
C GLN A 56 -26.10 -27.42 -47.00
N VAL A 57 -24.80 -27.62 -46.92
CA VAL A 57 -23.99 -27.86 -48.12
C VAL A 57 -24.32 -29.19 -48.76
N GLY A 58 -24.64 -30.21 -47.97
CA GLY A 58 -25.17 -31.49 -48.43
C GLY A 58 -26.49 -31.37 -49.26
N ASP A 59 -27.35 -30.36 -48.89
CA ASP A 59 -28.62 -30.04 -49.57
C ASP A 59 -28.43 -29.06 -50.76
N GLY A 60 -27.20 -28.77 -51.20
CA GLY A 60 -26.90 -27.90 -52.35
C GLY A 60 -27.04 -26.39 -52.07
N ARG A 61 -27.05 -25.97 -50.79
CA ARG A 61 -27.10 -24.57 -50.37
C ARG A 61 -25.74 -24.10 -49.88
N VAL A 62 -25.18 -23.01 -50.45
CA VAL A 62 -23.95 -22.41 -49.97
C VAL A 62 -24.28 -21.30 -48.96
N LEU A 63 -24.14 -21.62 -47.67
CA LEU A 63 -24.19 -20.66 -46.60
C LEU A 63 -22.82 -20.09 -46.29
N GLY A 64 -22.75 -18.78 -46.05
CA GLY A 64 -21.47 -18.13 -45.69
C GLY A 64 -21.07 -18.48 -44.26
N ALA A 65 -20.32 -19.57 -44.09
CA ALA A 65 -19.86 -20.03 -42.76
C ALA A 65 -18.83 -19.10 -42.09
N VAL A 66 -18.01 -18.45 -42.93
CA VAL A 66 -16.83 -17.66 -42.44
C VAL A 66 -17.23 -16.41 -41.69
N GLY A 67 -18.28 -15.72 -42.10
CA GLY A 67 -18.70 -14.46 -41.47
C GLY A 67 -19.11 -14.60 -39.99
N PRO A 68 -20.09 -15.45 -39.63
CA PRO A 68 -20.51 -15.63 -38.25
C PRO A 68 -19.42 -16.21 -37.33
N ILE A 69 -18.62 -17.18 -37.83
CA ILE A 69 -17.52 -17.75 -37.04
C ILE A 69 -16.43 -16.71 -36.82
N GLY A 70 -16.05 -15.92 -37.82
CA GLY A 70 -15.10 -14.83 -37.70
C GLY A 70 -15.60 -13.76 -36.71
N ALA A 71 -16.89 -13.38 -36.76
CA ALA A 71 -17.48 -12.43 -35.85
C ALA A 71 -17.45 -12.91 -34.39
N VAL A 72 -17.78 -14.19 -34.14
CA VAL A 72 -17.69 -14.80 -32.79
C VAL A 72 -16.26 -14.80 -32.28
N ALA A 73 -15.28 -15.17 -33.12
CA ALA A 73 -13.87 -15.20 -32.75
C ALA A 73 -13.32 -13.79 -32.41
N VAL A 74 -13.61 -12.81 -33.25
CA VAL A 74 -13.18 -11.41 -33.03
C VAL A 74 -13.82 -10.82 -31.78
N MET A 75 -15.13 -11.02 -31.58
CA MET A 75 -15.81 -10.53 -30.39
C MET A 75 -15.31 -11.22 -29.12
N GLY A 76 -15.14 -12.54 -29.13
CA GLY A 76 -14.63 -13.31 -27.99
C GLY A 76 -13.23 -12.86 -27.58
N THR A 77 -12.32 -12.67 -28.55
CA THR A 77 -10.96 -12.18 -28.29
C THR A 77 -10.94 -10.75 -27.78
N THR A 78 -11.73 -9.85 -28.35
CA THR A 78 -11.82 -8.44 -27.94
C THR A 78 -12.35 -8.30 -26.53
N VAL A 79 -13.44 -8.98 -26.20
CA VAL A 79 -14.02 -8.94 -24.84
C VAL A 79 -13.09 -9.63 -23.84
N GLY A 80 -12.46 -10.74 -24.20
CA GLY A 80 -11.47 -11.42 -23.39
C GLY A 80 -10.27 -10.50 -23.05
N LEU A 81 -9.74 -9.83 -24.07
CA LEU A 81 -8.63 -8.88 -23.91
C LEU A 81 -9.03 -7.66 -23.06
N ALA A 82 -10.21 -7.07 -23.29
CA ALA A 82 -10.72 -5.95 -22.51
C ALA A 82 -10.86 -6.31 -21.01
N ARG A 83 -11.36 -7.52 -20.71
CA ARG A 83 -11.46 -8.02 -19.33
C ARG A 83 -10.10 -8.32 -18.70
N LEU A 84 -9.15 -8.84 -19.47
CA LEU A 84 -7.78 -9.06 -19.02
C LEU A 84 -7.11 -7.72 -18.67
N VAL A 85 -7.21 -6.73 -19.57
CA VAL A 85 -6.69 -5.37 -19.33
C VAL A 85 -7.35 -4.73 -18.11
N GLY A 86 -8.67 -4.84 -17.97
CA GLY A 86 -9.41 -4.34 -16.81
C GLY A 86 -8.96 -4.99 -15.50
N ALA A 87 -8.73 -6.30 -15.48
CA ALA A 87 -8.23 -7.02 -14.31
C ALA A 87 -6.79 -6.61 -13.95
N LEU A 88 -5.92 -6.41 -14.95
CA LEU A 88 -4.55 -5.92 -14.76
C LEU A 88 -4.54 -4.46 -14.26
N GLN A 89 -5.42 -3.61 -14.79
CA GLN A 89 -5.55 -2.22 -14.33
C GLN A 89 -6.09 -2.15 -12.90
N HIS A 90 -7.06 -3.01 -12.54
CA HIS A 90 -7.58 -3.08 -11.18
C HIS A 90 -6.47 -3.51 -10.19
N ARG A 91 -5.70 -4.56 -10.53
CA ARG A 91 -4.53 -4.97 -9.74
C ARG A 91 -3.51 -3.83 -9.58
N ARG A 92 -3.19 -3.11 -10.67
CA ARG A 92 -2.27 -1.96 -10.65
C ARG A 92 -2.80 -0.78 -9.84
N ARG A 93 -4.12 -0.58 -9.80
CA ARG A 93 -4.74 0.50 -9.03
C ARG A 93 -4.71 0.21 -7.54
N VAL A 94 -5.01 -1.03 -7.14
CA VAL A 94 -4.89 -1.51 -5.76
C VAL A 94 -3.42 -1.45 -5.32
N SER A 95 -2.49 -1.97 -6.11
CA SER A 95 -1.06 -1.89 -5.84
C SER A 95 -0.57 -0.46 -5.64
N ARG A 96 -0.99 0.51 -6.48
CA ARG A 96 -0.60 1.92 -6.35
C ARG A 96 -1.15 2.62 -5.09
N LEU A 97 -2.26 2.17 -4.55
CA LEU A 97 -2.79 2.69 -3.29
C LEU A 97 -2.00 2.13 -2.09
N PHE A 98 -1.61 0.86 -2.16
CA PHE A 98 -0.75 0.24 -1.14
C PHE A 98 0.69 0.76 -1.19
N SER A 99 1.27 0.99 -2.37
CA SER A 99 2.64 1.47 -2.54
C SER A 99 2.89 2.91 -2.06
N ARG A 100 1.86 3.64 -1.66
CA ARG A 100 2.04 4.96 -1.02
C ARG A 100 2.43 4.88 0.46
N TYR A 101 2.16 3.75 1.12
CA TYR A 101 2.36 3.56 2.55
C TYR A 101 3.34 2.45 2.88
N VAL A 102 3.65 1.59 1.91
CA VAL A 102 4.51 0.42 2.05
C VAL A 102 5.58 0.49 0.96
N PRO A 103 6.86 0.20 1.28
CA PRO A 103 7.93 0.14 0.27
C PRO A 103 7.53 -0.77 -0.90
N GLY A 104 7.95 -0.40 -2.11
CA GLY A 104 7.63 -1.18 -3.31
C GLY A 104 8.12 -2.62 -3.25
N SER A 105 9.27 -2.88 -2.61
CA SER A 105 9.82 -4.21 -2.31
C SER A 105 8.86 -5.04 -1.46
N VAL A 106 8.31 -4.46 -0.39
CA VAL A 106 7.36 -5.11 0.52
C VAL A 106 6.03 -5.36 -0.18
N ALA A 107 5.51 -4.37 -0.93
CA ALA A 107 4.27 -4.54 -1.69
C ALA A 107 4.37 -5.68 -2.72
N THR A 108 5.51 -5.80 -3.40
CA THR A 108 5.76 -6.88 -4.38
C THR A 108 5.81 -8.25 -3.70
N GLN A 109 6.55 -8.39 -2.61
CA GLN A 109 6.67 -9.66 -1.87
C GLN A 109 5.32 -10.12 -1.27
N LEU A 110 4.50 -9.19 -0.79
CA LEU A 110 3.16 -9.50 -0.29
C LEU A 110 2.22 -9.97 -1.41
N MET A 111 2.36 -9.42 -2.62
CA MET A 111 1.53 -9.81 -3.77
C MET A 111 1.97 -11.11 -4.42
N GLU A 112 3.26 -11.41 -4.44
CA GLU A 112 3.83 -12.62 -5.05
C GLU A 112 3.78 -13.83 -4.11
N GLY A 113 3.86 -13.60 -2.79
CA GLY A 113 3.96 -14.66 -1.78
C GLY A 113 2.66 -15.36 -1.38
N GLY A 114 1.49 -14.90 -1.86
CA GLY A 114 0.19 -15.46 -1.40
C GLY A 114 -0.10 -15.24 0.10
N ARG A 115 0.69 -14.40 0.79
CA ARG A 115 0.63 -14.17 2.25
C ARG A 115 -0.50 -13.24 2.70
N ALA A 116 -1.42 -12.87 1.81
CA ALA A 116 -2.55 -12.01 2.17
C ALA A 116 -3.42 -12.61 3.29
N GLU A 117 -3.53 -13.94 3.36
CA GLU A 117 -4.26 -14.65 4.41
C GLU A 117 -3.49 -14.67 5.73
N GLU A 118 -2.16 -14.80 5.71
CA GLU A 118 -1.30 -14.73 6.90
C GLU A 118 -1.33 -13.33 7.53
N LEU A 119 -1.34 -12.28 6.71
CA LEU A 119 -1.50 -10.90 7.15
C LEU A 119 -2.87 -10.63 7.80
N ALA A 120 -3.92 -11.33 7.35
CA ALA A 120 -5.24 -11.22 7.92
C ALA A 120 -5.35 -11.90 9.30
N ALA A 121 -4.59 -12.97 9.53
CA ALA A 121 -4.65 -13.78 10.76
C ALA A 121 -4.01 -13.10 11.99
N GLY A 122 -3.17 -12.08 11.78
CA GLY A 122 -2.37 -11.44 12.83
C GLY A 122 -1.16 -12.29 13.24
N ARG A 123 0.01 -11.68 13.23
CA ARG A 123 1.27 -12.33 13.59
C ARG A 123 2.09 -11.45 14.52
N GLU A 124 2.79 -12.07 15.45
CA GLU A 124 3.82 -11.40 16.24
C GLU A 124 5.07 -11.17 15.39
N HIS A 125 5.60 -9.96 15.48
CA HIS A 125 6.83 -9.52 14.85
C HIS A 125 7.72 -8.83 15.87
N ASP A 126 9.03 -8.99 15.72
CA ASP A 126 9.99 -8.11 16.36
C ASP A 126 10.08 -6.83 15.50
N ILE A 127 9.70 -5.71 16.08
CA ILE A 127 9.59 -4.44 15.39
C ILE A 127 10.33 -3.32 16.10
N THR A 128 10.54 -2.25 15.36
CA THR A 128 10.80 -0.93 15.92
C THR A 128 9.70 0.03 15.48
N ALA A 129 9.00 0.60 16.45
CA ALA A 129 8.03 1.65 16.25
C ALA A 129 8.73 3.03 16.29
N LEU A 130 8.42 3.87 15.32
CA LEU A 130 8.95 5.21 15.14
C LEU A 130 7.78 6.19 15.08
N PHE A 131 7.74 7.14 16.00
CA PHE A 131 6.80 8.26 16.03
C PHE A 131 7.55 9.56 15.81
N ILE A 132 7.01 10.41 14.93
CA ILE A 132 7.54 11.75 14.63
C ILE A 132 6.39 12.73 14.80
N ASP A 133 6.57 13.79 15.60
CA ASP A 133 5.51 14.73 15.91
C ASP A 133 6.03 16.18 15.91
N LEU A 134 5.31 17.08 15.21
CA LEU A 134 5.67 18.48 15.07
C LEU A 134 5.59 19.21 16.43
N ARG A 135 6.57 20.03 16.72
CA ARG A 135 6.62 20.81 17.95
C ARG A 135 6.02 22.21 17.74
N GLY A 136 5.06 22.55 18.61
CA GLY A 136 4.39 23.84 18.51
C GLY A 136 3.38 23.95 17.36
N PHE A 137 2.93 22.84 16.77
CA PHE A 137 1.98 22.86 15.65
C PHE A 137 0.63 23.49 16.04
N THR A 138 0.09 23.19 17.23
CA THR A 138 -1.19 23.75 17.67
C THR A 138 -1.21 25.30 17.70
N PRO A 139 -0.26 26.03 18.29
CA PRO A 139 -0.20 27.47 18.16
C PRO A 139 0.09 27.96 16.74
N LEU A 140 0.93 27.24 15.98
CA LEU A 140 1.28 27.58 14.60
C LEU A 140 0.04 27.48 13.68
N SER A 141 -0.74 26.41 13.79
CA SER A 141 -1.94 26.21 12.97
C SER A 141 -3.03 27.27 13.17
N ARG A 142 -3.02 28.00 14.30
CA ARG A 142 -3.94 29.12 14.53
C ARG A 142 -3.51 30.40 13.79
N GLN A 143 -2.28 30.46 13.31
CA GLN A 143 -1.72 31.62 12.61
C GLN A 143 -1.75 31.44 11.08
N LEU A 144 -1.97 30.22 10.62
CA LEU A 144 -1.97 29.86 9.21
C LEU A 144 -3.39 29.70 8.67
N GLU A 145 -3.59 30.07 7.42
CA GLU A 145 -4.83 29.78 6.70
C GLU A 145 -4.94 28.27 6.39
N PRO A 146 -6.16 27.71 6.32
CA PRO A 146 -6.36 26.26 6.08
C PRO A 146 -5.59 25.68 4.87
N PRO A 147 -5.46 26.39 3.73
CA PRO A 147 -4.63 25.92 2.63
C PRO A 147 -3.13 25.86 2.96
N GLN A 148 -2.63 26.77 3.80
CA GLN A 148 -1.23 26.80 4.26
C GLN A 148 -0.94 25.62 5.20
N ILE A 149 -1.87 25.35 6.15
CA ILE A 149 -1.77 24.18 7.04
C ILE A 149 -1.66 22.89 6.22
N ARG A 150 -2.51 22.73 5.21
CA ARG A 150 -2.48 21.56 4.33
C ARG A 150 -1.13 21.41 3.62
N ARG A 151 -0.61 22.50 3.00
CA ARG A 151 0.69 22.45 2.30
C ARG A 151 1.83 22.13 3.25
N LEU A 152 1.85 22.75 4.44
CA LEU A 152 2.86 22.47 5.47
C LEU A 152 2.87 20.99 5.84
N LEU A 153 1.70 20.41 6.11
CA LEU A 153 1.59 18.99 6.43
C LEU A 153 1.95 18.10 5.23
N ASP A 154 1.56 18.47 4.01
CA ASP A 154 1.94 17.73 2.79
C ASP A 154 3.46 17.66 2.65
N HIS A 155 4.19 18.79 2.82
CA HIS A 155 5.66 18.84 2.76
C HIS A 155 6.30 18.04 3.91
N PHE A 156 5.78 18.17 5.13
CA PHE A 156 6.27 17.40 6.27
C PHE A 156 6.09 15.90 6.07
N TYR A 157 4.93 15.46 5.61
CA TYR A 157 4.67 14.04 5.35
C TYR A 157 5.56 13.51 4.23
N GLU A 158 5.73 14.26 3.14
CA GLU A 158 6.62 13.88 2.04
C GLU A 158 8.07 13.74 2.51
N TYR A 159 8.54 14.70 3.33
CA TYR A 159 9.87 14.68 3.92
C TYR A 159 10.11 13.44 4.78
N VAL A 160 9.15 13.09 5.66
CA VAL A 160 9.25 11.90 6.53
C VAL A 160 9.11 10.61 5.73
N CYS A 161 8.10 10.52 4.85
CA CYS A 161 7.83 9.32 4.07
C CYS A 161 9.02 8.92 3.19
N ALA A 162 9.67 9.88 2.53
CA ALA A 162 10.83 9.60 1.68
C ALA A 162 11.91 8.86 2.47
N ARG A 163 12.26 9.34 3.67
CA ARG A 163 13.32 8.77 4.50
C ARG A 163 12.97 7.43 5.12
N VAL A 164 11.71 7.27 5.53
CA VAL A 164 11.21 5.99 6.07
C VAL A 164 11.20 4.91 4.99
N LEU A 165 10.67 5.23 3.81
CA LEU A 165 10.54 4.27 2.71
C LEU A 165 11.90 3.92 2.09
N ASP A 166 12.85 4.85 2.02
CA ASP A 166 14.22 4.61 1.56
C ASP A 166 14.99 3.58 2.43
N HIS A 167 14.54 3.40 3.69
CA HIS A 167 15.11 2.43 4.63
C HIS A 167 14.19 1.23 4.86
N ASP A 168 13.28 0.93 3.92
CA ASP A 168 12.31 -0.16 4.00
C ASP A 168 11.40 -0.12 5.24
N GLY A 169 11.17 1.06 5.81
CA GLY A 169 10.17 1.27 6.85
C GLY A 169 8.75 1.34 6.26
N THR A 170 7.77 1.02 7.03
CA THR A 170 6.35 1.05 6.66
C THR A 170 5.64 2.20 7.35
N ILE A 171 5.02 3.09 6.59
CA ILE A 171 4.15 4.13 7.16
C ILE A 171 2.82 3.51 7.56
N MET A 172 2.49 3.61 8.85
CA MET A 172 1.27 3.03 9.40
C MET A 172 0.12 4.02 9.42
N GLN A 173 0.38 5.26 9.83
CA GLN A 173 -0.67 6.24 10.02
C GLN A 173 -0.14 7.67 10.04
N PHE A 174 -0.97 8.61 9.60
CA PHE A 174 -0.86 10.04 9.86
C PHE A 174 -1.98 10.45 10.83
N VAL A 175 -1.63 11.08 11.97
CA VAL A 175 -2.59 11.55 12.97
C VAL A 175 -2.35 13.02 13.24
N GLY A 176 -3.03 13.88 12.48
CA GLY A 176 -2.78 15.32 12.56
C GLY A 176 -1.34 15.65 12.12
N ASP A 177 -0.54 16.13 13.04
CA ASP A 177 0.88 16.47 12.85
C ASP A 177 1.85 15.35 13.26
N GLU A 178 1.33 14.18 13.59
CA GLU A 178 2.12 13.00 13.95
C GLU A 178 2.19 11.98 12.81
N VAL A 179 3.37 11.40 12.60
CA VAL A 179 3.60 10.27 11.69
C VAL A 179 4.00 9.05 12.50
N PHE A 180 3.29 7.94 12.30
CA PHE A 180 3.64 6.64 12.84
C PHE A 180 4.19 5.73 11.75
N ALA A 181 5.38 5.20 11.95
CA ALA A 181 6.06 4.25 11.07
C ALA A 181 6.58 3.05 11.86
N VAL A 182 6.79 1.93 11.15
CA VAL A 182 7.29 0.68 11.73
C VAL A 182 8.37 0.08 10.83
N PHE A 183 9.38 -0.51 11.45
CA PHE A 183 10.40 -1.34 10.83
C PHE A 183 10.28 -2.76 11.37
N GLY A 184 10.40 -3.79 10.52
CA GLY A 184 10.23 -5.19 10.92
C GLY A 184 8.82 -5.76 10.70
N ALA A 185 7.90 -4.96 10.17
CA ALA A 185 6.57 -5.42 9.74
C ALA A 185 6.13 -4.69 8.46
N PRO A 186 5.38 -5.33 7.57
CA PRO A 186 4.83 -6.68 7.58
C PRO A 186 5.83 -7.80 7.28
N LEU A 187 7.06 -7.46 6.92
CA LEU A 187 8.15 -8.41 6.68
C LEU A 187 9.16 -8.33 7.80
N ASP A 188 9.57 -9.50 8.32
CA ASP A 188 10.59 -9.58 9.33
C ASP A 188 11.92 -9.01 8.80
N ARG A 189 12.55 -8.19 9.61
CA ARG A 189 13.82 -7.54 9.30
C ARG A 189 14.73 -7.56 10.52
N PRO A 190 15.87 -8.26 10.49
CA PRO A 190 16.76 -8.39 11.66
C PRO A 190 17.37 -7.07 12.13
N ASP A 191 17.62 -6.12 11.21
CA ASP A 191 18.21 -4.81 11.49
C ASP A 191 17.17 -3.68 11.66
N HIS A 192 15.92 -4.02 12.03
CA HIS A 192 14.83 -3.06 12.18
C HIS A 192 15.14 -1.90 13.14
N ALA A 193 15.84 -2.16 14.24
CA ALA A 193 16.22 -1.15 15.21
C ALA A 193 17.27 -0.19 14.63
N ALA A 194 18.31 -0.70 13.98
CA ALA A 194 19.35 0.09 13.35
C ALA A 194 18.79 0.98 12.23
N ALA A 195 17.90 0.43 11.39
CA ALA A 195 17.23 1.18 10.34
C ALA A 195 16.36 2.32 10.89
N ALA A 196 15.58 2.05 11.95
CA ALA A 196 14.75 3.06 12.59
C ALA A 196 15.58 4.21 13.19
N ILE A 197 16.67 3.88 13.89
CA ILE A 197 17.59 4.90 14.43
C ILE A 197 18.26 5.70 13.31
N ALA A 198 18.74 5.04 12.25
CA ALA A 198 19.33 5.74 11.09
C ALA A 198 18.36 6.75 10.48
N VAL A 199 17.08 6.37 10.32
CA VAL A 199 16.04 7.28 9.84
C VAL A 199 15.78 8.40 10.84
N ALA A 200 15.67 8.12 12.14
CA ALA A 200 15.44 9.11 13.16
C ALA A 200 16.55 10.18 13.19
N LEU A 201 17.80 9.77 13.11
CA LEU A 201 18.96 10.68 13.06
C LEU A 201 19.00 11.45 11.74
N ARG A 202 18.74 10.79 10.61
CA ARG A 202 18.71 11.44 9.30
C ARG A 202 17.62 12.51 9.22
N LEU A 203 16.45 12.25 9.78
CA LEU A 203 15.37 13.24 9.87
C LEU A 203 15.82 14.50 10.58
N GLN A 204 16.53 14.40 11.70
CA GLN A 204 17.02 15.56 12.44
C GLN A 204 18.18 16.27 11.72
N ASN A 205 19.14 15.51 11.15
CA ASN A 205 20.32 16.06 10.50
C ASN A 205 20.01 16.77 9.16
N GLU A 206 18.93 16.37 8.48
CA GLU A 206 18.56 16.91 7.17
C GLU A 206 17.36 17.89 7.25
N VAL A 207 16.97 18.34 8.44
CA VAL A 207 15.79 19.23 8.63
C VAL A 207 15.88 20.53 7.82
N ASP A 208 17.07 21.02 7.53
CA ASP A 208 17.26 22.20 6.70
C ASP A 208 16.73 22.04 5.27
N GLN A 209 16.64 20.79 4.76
CA GLN A 209 16.00 20.51 3.46
C GLN A 209 14.48 20.72 3.52
N LEU A 210 13.86 20.38 4.65
CA LEU A 210 12.44 20.66 4.89
C LEU A 210 12.21 22.16 5.01
N ASP A 211 13.05 22.87 5.77
CA ASP A 211 12.98 24.33 5.93
C ASP A 211 13.09 25.05 4.58
N ALA A 212 14.03 24.64 3.72
CA ALA A 212 14.17 25.19 2.38
C ALA A 212 12.88 24.99 1.54
N THR A 213 12.33 23.77 1.56
CA THR A 213 11.08 23.46 0.83
C THR A 213 9.89 24.27 1.36
N LEU A 214 9.79 24.47 2.68
CA LEU A 214 8.74 25.28 3.28
C LEU A 214 8.90 26.77 2.92
N ALA A 215 10.14 27.27 2.90
CA ALA A 215 10.43 28.66 2.53
C ALA A 215 10.07 28.95 1.06
N ASP A 216 10.25 28.01 0.14
CA ASP A 216 9.86 28.14 -1.28
C ASP A 216 8.33 28.34 -1.44
N ASP A 217 7.53 27.87 -0.47
CA ASP A 217 6.07 28.01 -0.43
C ASP A 217 5.58 29.10 0.53
N ASP A 218 6.46 29.98 0.98
CA ASP A 218 6.17 31.04 1.97
C ASP A 218 5.58 30.50 3.29
N LEU A 219 6.05 29.33 3.73
CA LEU A 219 5.64 28.68 4.96
C LEU A 219 6.73 28.81 6.04
N PRO A 220 6.34 28.88 7.32
CA PRO A 220 7.31 28.96 8.41
C PRO A 220 8.05 27.65 8.61
N PRO A 221 9.32 27.69 9.10
CA PRO A 221 10.06 26.50 9.46
C PRO A 221 9.39 25.75 10.61
N VAL A 222 9.58 24.43 10.63
CA VAL A 222 9.02 23.56 11.67
C VAL A 222 10.11 22.73 12.33
N ARG A 223 9.86 22.30 13.56
CA ARG A 223 10.70 21.37 14.30
C ARG A 223 9.84 20.22 14.81
N PHE A 224 10.45 19.07 14.98
CA PHE A 224 9.76 17.87 15.43
C PHE A 224 10.60 17.09 16.45
N GLY A 225 9.93 16.29 17.25
CA GLY A 225 10.56 15.31 18.11
C GLY A 225 10.32 13.90 17.56
N VAL A 226 11.20 12.98 17.90
CA VAL A 226 11.13 11.58 17.47
C VAL A 226 11.18 10.66 18.67
N GLY A 227 10.29 9.66 18.71
CA GLY A 227 10.26 8.60 19.70
C GLY A 227 10.47 7.23 19.05
N VAL A 228 11.40 6.42 19.59
CA VAL A 228 11.77 5.12 19.02
C VAL A 228 11.75 4.05 20.09
N ASN A 229 11.04 2.95 19.85
CA ASN A 229 11.04 1.80 20.76
C ASN A 229 10.96 0.49 20.00
N SER A 230 11.74 -0.50 20.44
CA SER A 230 11.81 -1.85 19.85
C SER A 230 11.22 -2.89 20.79
N GLY A 231 10.66 -3.93 20.20
CA GLY A 231 10.11 -5.08 20.91
C GLY A 231 9.08 -5.83 20.09
N GLN A 232 8.40 -6.78 20.73
CA GLN A 232 7.36 -7.56 20.10
C GLN A 232 6.06 -6.77 19.96
N ALA A 233 5.38 -6.98 18.84
CA ALA A 233 4.06 -6.41 18.57
C ALA A 233 3.26 -7.30 17.63
N VAL A 234 1.94 -7.24 17.70
CA VAL A 234 1.05 -7.97 16.80
C VAL A 234 0.70 -7.09 15.61
N ALA A 235 1.05 -7.56 14.42
CA ALA A 235 0.66 -6.92 13.17
C ALA A 235 -0.54 -7.67 12.56
N ALA A 236 -1.65 -6.98 12.36
CA ALA A 236 -2.90 -7.57 11.91
C ALA A 236 -3.79 -6.58 11.16
N HIS A 237 -4.75 -7.10 10.41
CA HIS A 237 -5.88 -6.31 9.94
C HIS A 237 -6.90 -6.11 11.06
N VAL A 238 -7.09 -4.85 11.47
CA VAL A 238 -8.00 -4.45 12.54
C VAL A 238 -9.17 -3.67 11.95
N GLY A 239 -10.38 -3.99 12.36
CA GLY A 239 -11.58 -3.28 11.92
C GLY A 239 -12.76 -4.20 11.64
N THR A 240 -13.67 -3.73 10.82
CA THR A 240 -14.87 -4.45 10.40
C THR A 240 -14.75 -4.88 8.94
N ALA A 241 -15.64 -5.75 8.47
CA ALA A 241 -15.72 -6.15 7.05
C ALA A 241 -15.88 -4.95 6.08
N ALA A 242 -16.48 -3.84 6.55
CA ALA A 242 -16.68 -2.64 5.74
C ALA A 242 -15.48 -1.70 5.77
N ARG A 243 -14.66 -1.72 6.84
CA ARG A 243 -13.48 -0.86 7.00
C ARG A 243 -12.46 -1.58 7.86
N SER A 244 -11.42 -2.09 7.24
CA SER A 244 -10.26 -2.67 7.93
C SER A 244 -8.99 -1.91 7.54
N GLN A 245 -8.05 -1.86 8.47
CA GLN A 245 -6.74 -1.25 8.30
C GLN A 245 -5.69 -2.22 8.82
N TYR A 246 -4.58 -2.36 8.09
CA TYR A 246 -3.40 -3.03 8.64
C TYR A 246 -2.82 -2.16 9.76
N SER A 247 -2.63 -2.74 10.92
CA SER A 247 -2.19 -2.03 12.12
C SER A 247 -1.22 -2.89 12.91
N VAL A 248 -0.35 -2.23 13.66
CA VAL A 248 0.57 -2.86 14.61
C VAL A 248 0.18 -2.44 16.01
N LEU A 249 -0.02 -3.40 16.89
CA LEU A 249 -0.57 -3.21 18.23
C LEU A 249 0.35 -3.86 19.27
N GLY A 250 0.48 -3.22 20.41
CA GLY A 250 1.25 -3.73 21.56
C GLY A 250 1.89 -2.62 22.38
N ASP A 251 2.44 -3.01 23.52
CA ASP A 251 3.13 -2.08 24.44
C ASP A 251 4.35 -1.43 23.79
N THR A 252 4.98 -2.13 22.85
CA THR A 252 6.08 -1.60 22.04
C THR A 252 5.68 -0.31 21.32
N VAL A 253 4.51 -0.31 20.69
CA VAL A 253 3.96 0.87 19.98
C VAL A 253 3.56 1.98 20.98
N ASN A 254 2.88 1.59 22.07
CA ASN A 254 2.45 2.54 23.10
C ASN A 254 3.67 3.25 23.73
N THR A 255 4.73 2.50 24.01
CA THR A 255 5.96 3.07 24.57
C THR A 255 6.60 4.08 23.61
N ALA A 256 6.73 3.77 22.33
CA ALA A 256 7.26 4.69 21.33
C ALA A 256 6.42 5.99 21.24
N ALA A 257 5.08 5.88 21.28
CA ALA A 257 4.16 7.01 21.31
C ALA A 257 4.33 7.88 22.57
N ARG A 258 4.70 7.28 23.71
CA ARG A 258 5.03 8.05 24.91
C ARG A 258 6.41 8.69 24.82
N LEU A 259 7.38 8.01 24.23
CA LEU A 259 8.73 8.59 24.04
C LEU A 259 8.69 9.83 23.14
N VAL A 260 7.92 9.83 22.06
CA VAL A 260 7.78 11.04 21.24
C VAL A 260 7.15 12.17 22.05
N SER A 261 6.21 11.91 22.92
CA SER A 261 5.55 12.97 23.71
C SER A 261 6.50 13.73 24.64
N ILE A 262 7.58 13.10 25.10
CA ILE A 262 8.61 13.73 25.96
C ILE A 262 9.79 14.30 25.16
N ALA A 263 9.95 13.96 23.90
CA ALA A 263 10.99 14.55 23.04
C ALA A 263 10.74 16.04 22.85
N ALA A 264 11.76 16.88 23.00
CA ALA A 264 11.70 18.28 22.62
C ALA A 264 11.90 18.46 21.09
N ALA A 265 11.94 19.71 20.63
CA ALA A 265 12.34 20.01 19.27
C ALA A 265 13.76 19.52 19.01
N ASP A 266 14.00 19.00 17.83
CA ASP A 266 15.31 18.52 17.37
C ASP A 266 15.89 17.35 18.21
N GLN A 267 15.01 16.60 18.90
CA GLN A 267 15.40 15.45 19.71
C GLN A 267 14.91 14.13 19.15
N VAL A 268 15.75 13.09 19.30
CA VAL A 268 15.36 11.68 19.20
C VAL A 268 15.45 11.07 20.59
N ILE A 269 14.39 10.46 21.07
CA ILE A 269 14.36 9.69 22.32
C ILE A 269 14.14 8.22 21.97
N ALA A 270 15.13 7.38 22.32
CA ALA A 270 15.08 5.94 22.11
C ALA A 270 15.08 5.19 23.45
N SER A 271 14.35 4.07 23.53
CA SER A 271 14.44 3.16 24.66
C SER A 271 15.75 2.36 24.66
N ALA A 272 16.15 1.86 25.83
CA ALA A 272 17.27 0.91 25.93
C ALA A 272 17.05 -0.31 25.05
N ALA A 273 15.84 -0.86 24.97
CA ALA A 273 15.51 -2.01 24.11
C ALA A 273 15.86 -1.76 22.62
N THR A 274 15.77 -0.50 22.16
CA THR A 274 16.21 -0.14 20.80
C THR A 274 17.71 -0.01 20.72
N VAL A 275 18.34 0.68 21.68
CA VAL A 275 19.79 0.99 21.63
C VAL A 275 20.63 -0.25 21.82
N ASP A 276 20.23 -1.16 22.72
CA ASP A 276 20.94 -2.42 22.99
C ASP A 276 20.95 -3.36 21.77
N SER A 277 20.02 -3.14 20.83
CA SER A 277 19.97 -3.88 19.57
C SER A 277 20.79 -3.23 18.45
N THR A 278 21.48 -2.09 18.75
CA THR A 278 22.25 -1.33 17.78
C THR A 278 23.55 -0.80 18.41
N GLU A 279 24.60 -0.73 17.64
CA GLU A 279 25.81 0.00 18.03
C GLU A 279 25.72 1.43 17.47
N ASN A 280 25.15 2.37 18.23
CA ASN A 280 25.07 3.77 17.79
C ASN A 280 25.65 4.73 18.84
N PRO A 281 26.84 5.29 18.61
CA PRO A 281 27.53 6.18 19.56
C PRO A 281 26.88 7.57 19.67
N ASP A 282 26.01 7.95 18.75
CA ASP A 282 25.39 9.29 18.74
C ASP A 282 24.27 9.45 19.77
N LEU A 283 23.76 8.33 20.31
CA LEU A 283 22.75 8.30 21.34
C LEU A 283 23.38 8.27 22.73
N ARG A 284 23.20 9.33 23.51
CA ARG A 284 23.71 9.42 24.88
C ARG A 284 22.70 8.91 25.90
N PRO A 285 23.09 8.20 26.95
CA PRO A 285 22.19 7.79 28.03
C PRO A 285 21.69 9.02 28.80
N VAL A 286 20.40 9.02 29.15
CA VAL A 286 19.75 10.10 29.90
C VAL A 286 19.38 9.63 31.31
N GLY A 287 18.79 8.44 31.45
CA GLY A 287 18.30 7.90 32.71
C GLY A 287 17.01 7.13 32.53
N GLN A 288 16.25 7.03 33.60
CA GLN A 288 14.94 6.38 33.59
C GLN A 288 13.82 7.42 33.64
N VAL A 289 12.75 7.15 32.92
CA VAL A 289 11.56 8.00 32.88
C VAL A 289 10.31 7.18 33.15
N ASP A 290 9.42 7.73 33.96
CA ASP A 290 8.08 7.19 34.17
C ASP A 290 7.17 7.69 33.03
N LEU A 291 6.66 6.78 32.25
CA LEU A 291 5.77 7.07 31.14
C LEU A 291 4.31 6.75 31.52
N LYS A 292 3.41 7.67 31.25
CA LYS A 292 1.98 7.50 31.59
C LYS A 292 1.41 6.23 30.95
N GLY A 293 0.92 5.29 31.78
CA GLY A 293 0.32 4.03 31.36
C GLY A 293 1.33 2.92 31.01
N ILE A 294 2.59 3.09 31.41
CA ILE A 294 3.63 2.07 31.39
C ILE A 294 4.03 1.83 32.85
N ASP A 295 3.90 0.59 33.31
CA ASP A 295 4.04 0.25 34.74
C ASP A 295 5.49 0.23 35.22
N VAL A 296 6.45 0.15 34.32
CA VAL A 296 7.88 0.05 34.64
C VAL A 296 8.62 1.25 34.04
N PRO A 297 9.50 1.93 34.84
CA PRO A 297 10.33 3.01 34.30
C PRO A 297 11.16 2.56 33.09
N VAL A 298 11.17 3.38 32.05
CA VAL A 298 11.88 3.08 30.79
C VAL A 298 13.23 3.78 30.80
N THR A 299 14.31 3.03 30.61
CA THR A 299 15.64 3.60 30.39
C THR A 299 15.70 4.20 29.01
N ILE A 300 16.09 5.47 28.90
CA ILE A 300 16.09 6.22 27.66
C ILE A 300 17.47 6.78 27.30
N TYR A 301 17.65 6.89 26.00
CA TYR A 301 18.79 7.50 25.33
C TYR A 301 18.30 8.66 24.45
N GLN A 302 19.16 9.63 24.22
CA GLN A 302 18.82 10.85 23.50
C GLN A 302 19.89 11.21 22.44
N TYR A 303 19.41 11.73 21.32
CA TYR A 303 20.15 12.54 20.36
C TYR A 303 19.56 13.94 20.32
N GLY A 304 20.39 14.96 20.04
CA GLY A 304 19.98 16.35 19.91
C GLY A 304 20.17 17.19 21.19
N PRO A 305 19.85 18.49 21.11
CA PRO A 305 20.09 19.47 22.19
C PRO A 305 19.06 19.39 23.33
N GLY A 306 19.43 19.93 24.48
CA GLY A 306 18.50 20.08 25.62
C GLY A 306 18.26 18.79 26.39
N GLU A 307 17.26 18.84 27.30
CA GLU A 307 16.79 17.70 28.07
C GLU A 307 15.39 17.32 27.61
N PRO A 308 15.03 16.00 27.66
CA PRO A 308 13.65 15.56 27.39
C PRO A 308 12.67 16.19 28.39
N ARG A 309 11.43 16.32 27.97
CA ARG A 309 10.34 16.82 28.82
C ARG A 309 9.89 15.71 29.80
N GLY A 310 9.72 16.03 31.05
CA GLY A 310 9.21 15.09 32.08
C GLY A 310 10.15 14.92 33.25
N THR A 311 9.72 14.14 34.24
CA THR A 311 10.53 13.85 35.43
C THR A 311 11.47 12.67 35.08
N ILE A 312 12.75 12.97 34.94
CA ILE A 312 13.78 11.99 34.67
C ILE A 312 14.48 11.69 36.01
N THR A 313 14.48 10.42 36.36
CA THR A 313 15.32 9.95 37.47
C THR A 313 16.69 9.66 36.86
N THR A 314 17.62 10.58 37.10
CA THR A 314 19.01 10.43 36.65
C THR A 314 19.55 9.14 37.24
N ALA A 315 20.00 8.23 36.43
CA ALA A 315 20.71 7.05 36.90
C ALA A 315 22.02 7.52 37.56
N ALA A 316 22.00 7.64 38.87
CA ALA A 316 23.24 7.72 39.60
C ALA A 316 24.02 6.44 39.31
N THR A 317 25.04 6.58 38.47
CA THR A 317 26.09 5.61 38.21
C THR A 317 25.61 4.20 37.79
N LEU A 318 25.32 4.03 36.52
CA LEU A 318 25.60 2.72 35.89
C LEU A 318 27.11 2.67 35.68
N SER A 319 27.85 2.26 36.75
CA SER A 319 29.24 1.81 36.62
C SER A 319 29.27 0.46 35.93
N PRO A 320 30.30 0.22 35.09
CA PRO A 320 30.42 -0.96 34.24
C PRO A 320 30.51 -2.27 35.00
#